data_d3382c6a4b7c30e845e3af6c689346bf
#
_entry.id   d3382c6a4b7c30e845e3af6c689346bf
#
_cell.length_a   1.000
_cell.length_b   1.000
_cell.length_c   1.000
_cell.angle_alpha   90.00
_cell.angle_beta   90.00
_cell.angle_gamma   90.00
#
_symmetry.space_group_name_H-M   'P 1'
#
loop_
_entity.id
_entity.type
_entity.pdbx_description
1 polymer ?
#
loop_
_entity_poly.entity_id
_entity_poly.type
_entity_poly.pdbx_seq_one_letter_code
_entity_poly.pdbx_strand_id
1 'polypeptide(L)'
;MFDRFFPDRYVSSTYVIDFEKLYEEGYRGLIFDIDNTLVPHGAPADARAIALFDRLKKIGFKCCLISNNQEPRVKMFNEPIQVDYVYNAHKPSTKNYRKAMEIMGTDETNSVFIGDQLFTDVWGAKRTGISNILVKPIHPKEEIQIVLKRYLEKIVLYFYARSKKQVKK
;
A
#
# COMPACT_ATOMS: atom_id res chain seq x y z
N MET A 1 -16.78 -15.94 0.38
CA MET A 1 -15.84 -16.33 1.46
C MET A 1 -14.53 -15.51 1.41
N PHE A 2 -13.92 -15.30 0.24
CA PHE A 2 -12.66 -14.58 0.07
C PHE A 2 -12.80 -13.08 -0.21
N ASP A 3 -14.03 -12.56 -0.37
CA ASP A 3 -14.31 -11.17 -0.80
C ASP A 3 -13.70 -10.11 0.11
N ARG A 4 -13.56 -10.42 1.42
CA ARG A 4 -12.90 -9.55 2.40
C ARG A 4 -11.41 -9.29 2.11
N PHE A 5 -10.78 -10.14 1.27
CA PHE A 5 -9.38 -9.99 0.87
C PHE A 5 -9.24 -9.45 -0.56
N PHE A 6 -10.35 -9.22 -1.27
CA PHE A 6 -10.26 -8.69 -2.63
C PHE A 6 -9.84 -7.23 -2.58
N PRO A 7 -8.78 -6.84 -3.31
CA PRO A 7 -8.41 -5.44 -3.40
C PRO A 7 -9.45 -4.66 -4.20
N ASP A 8 -9.59 -3.37 -3.91
CA ASP A 8 -10.46 -2.50 -4.68
C ASP A 8 -9.89 -2.29 -6.09
N ARG A 9 -8.56 -2.14 -6.19
CA ARG A 9 -7.81 -2.08 -7.45
C ARG A 9 -6.57 -2.98 -7.36
N TYR A 10 -6.18 -3.58 -8.49
CA TYR A 10 -4.96 -4.38 -8.60
C TYR A 10 -4.17 -3.93 -9.84
N VAL A 11 -2.96 -3.47 -9.65
CA VAL A 11 -2.09 -2.93 -10.69
C VAL A 11 -0.69 -3.57 -10.66
N SER A 12 0.08 -3.40 -11.73
CA SER A 12 1.40 -4.02 -11.86
C SER A 12 2.48 -3.37 -11.01
N SER A 13 2.31 -2.10 -10.63
CA SER A 13 3.32 -1.34 -9.88
C SER A 13 2.68 -0.11 -9.26
N THR A 14 3.25 0.39 -8.16
CA THR A 14 2.91 1.71 -7.61
C THR A 14 3.11 2.82 -8.65
N TYR A 15 4.10 2.66 -9.51
CA TYR A 15 4.53 3.70 -10.47
C TYR A 15 3.63 3.82 -11.71
N VAL A 16 2.66 2.91 -11.91
CA VAL A 16 1.65 3.01 -12.98
C VAL A 16 0.31 3.57 -12.50
N ILE A 17 0.19 3.90 -11.21
CA ILE A 17 -1.02 4.49 -10.66
C ILE A 17 -1.17 5.92 -11.18
N ASP A 18 -2.36 6.25 -11.66
CA ASP A 18 -2.75 7.60 -12.03
C ASP A 18 -3.16 8.38 -10.78
N PHE A 19 -2.18 9.03 -10.15
CA PHE A 19 -2.40 9.78 -8.92
C PHE A 19 -3.16 11.08 -9.15
N GLU A 20 -3.03 11.72 -10.31
CA GLU A 20 -3.81 12.88 -10.69
C GLU A 20 -5.29 12.54 -10.69
N LYS A 21 -5.64 11.42 -11.30
CA LYS A 21 -7.03 10.93 -11.31
C LYS A 21 -7.53 10.61 -9.90
N LEU A 22 -6.71 9.99 -9.04
CA LEU A 22 -7.09 9.77 -7.63
C LEU A 22 -7.38 11.09 -6.92
N TYR A 23 -6.60 12.13 -7.17
CA TYR A 23 -6.81 13.45 -6.60
C TYR A 23 -8.13 14.08 -7.11
N GLU A 24 -8.43 13.94 -8.39
CA GLU A 24 -9.70 14.36 -9.01
C GLU A 24 -10.90 13.60 -8.43
N GLU A 25 -10.74 12.31 -8.11
CA GLU A 25 -11.75 11.48 -7.44
C GLU A 25 -11.99 11.89 -5.98
N GLY A 26 -11.23 12.82 -5.42
CA GLY A 26 -11.41 13.36 -4.06
C GLY A 26 -10.46 12.80 -3.00
N TYR A 27 -9.55 11.88 -3.36
CA TYR A 27 -8.56 11.40 -2.41
C TYR A 27 -7.54 12.48 -2.06
N ARG A 28 -7.09 12.51 -0.79
CA ARG A 28 -6.14 13.50 -0.26
C ARG A 28 -5.01 12.89 0.52
N GLY A 29 -5.21 11.71 1.12
CA GLY A 29 -4.22 10.96 1.88
C GLY A 29 -3.78 9.69 1.16
N LEU A 30 -2.48 9.48 1.07
CA LEU A 30 -1.88 8.25 0.55
C LEU A 30 -1.04 7.59 1.62
N ILE A 31 -1.35 6.34 1.91
CA ILE A 31 -0.62 5.50 2.85
C ILE A 31 0.10 4.42 2.06
N PHE A 32 1.41 4.30 2.24
CA PHE A 32 2.22 3.33 1.51
C PHE A 32 2.89 2.32 2.44
N ASP A 33 2.89 1.05 2.02
CA ASP A 33 3.91 0.11 2.42
C ASP A 33 5.22 0.41 1.67
N ILE A 34 6.36 -0.08 2.20
CA ILE A 34 7.70 0.21 1.63
C ILE A 34 8.22 -0.97 0.82
N ASP A 35 8.49 -2.08 1.53
CA ASP A 35 9.20 -3.23 0.98
C ASP A 35 8.37 -3.95 -0.10
N ASN A 36 8.94 -4.15 -1.26
CA ASN A 36 8.28 -4.71 -2.46
C ASN A 36 7.10 -3.90 -3.03
N THR A 37 6.78 -2.76 -2.43
CA THR A 37 5.76 -1.81 -2.90
C THR A 37 6.39 -0.62 -3.60
N LEU A 38 7.37 0.02 -2.98
CA LEU A 38 8.09 1.21 -3.49
C LEU A 38 9.50 0.85 -3.98
N VAL A 39 10.18 -0.02 -3.27
CA VAL A 39 11.53 -0.51 -3.56
C VAL A 39 11.63 -2.02 -3.27
N PRO A 40 12.64 -2.73 -3.76
CA PRO A 40 12.92 -4.10 -3.33
C PRO A 40 13.08 -4.19 -1.82
N HIS A 41 12.78 -5.37 -1.25
CA HIS A 41 12.90 -5.59 0.20
C HIS A 41 14.27 -5.16 0.75
N GLY A 42 14.26 -4.33 1.77
CA GLY A 42 15.46 -3.80 2.43
C GLY A 42 16.20 -2.70 1.70
N ALA A 43 15.82 -2.34 0.48
CA ALA A 43 16.50 -1.31 -0.30
C ALA A 43 16.21 0.12 0.22
N PRO A 44 17.17 1.05 0.08
CA PRO A 44 16.92 2.47 0.32
C PRO A 44 15.99 3.05 -0.76
N ALA A 45 15.50 4.26 -0.55
CA ALA A 45 14.76 4.97 -1.57
C ALA A 45 15.66 5.23 -2.80
N ASP A 46 15.16 4.83 -3.96
CA ASP A 46 15.80 5.09 -5.24
C ASP A 46 15.32 6.40 -5.88
N ALA A 47 15.94 6.81 -6.98
CA ALA A 47 15.58 8.04 -7.68
C ALA A 47 14.11 8.05 -8.12
N ARG A 48 13.55 6.87 -8.45
CA ARG A 48 12.15 6.72 -8.87
C ARG A 48 11.19 6.95 -7.71
N ALA A 49 11.50 6.42 -6.54
CA ALA A 49 10.70 6.65 -5.33
C ALA A 49 10.74 8.14 -4.91
N ILE A 50 11.92 8.76 -4.92
CA ILE A 50 12.08 10.18 -4.59
C ILE A 50 11.26 11.05 -5.54
N ALA A 51 11.38 10.82 -6.85
CA ALA A 51 10.62 11.56 -7.87
C ALA A 51 9.09 11.38 -7.72
N LEU A 52 8.65 10.16 -7.34
CA LEU A 52 7.24 9.92 -7.07
C LEU A 52 6.73 10.80 -5.92
N PHE A 53 7.39 10.80 -4.78
CA PHE A 53 6.94 11.58 -3.63
C PHE A 53 7.01 13.09 -3.87
N ASP A 54 7.99 13.59 -4.64
CA ASP A 54 8.03 14.98 -5.08
C ASP A 54 6.81 15.33 -5.95
N ARG A 55 6.43 14.44 -6.87
CA ARG A 55 5.21 14.59 -7.69
C ARG A 55 3.96 14.58 -6.83
N LEU A 56 3.82 13.64 -5.88
CA LEU A 56 2.67 13.56 -5.00
C LEU A 56 2.48 14.82 -4.16
N LYS A 57 3.57 15.39 -3.65
CA LYS A 57 3.55 16.68 -2.93
C LYS A 57 3.05 17.81 -3.84
N LYS A 58 3.51 17.86 -5.10
CA LYS A 58 3.09 18.89 -6.09
C LYS A 58 1.62 18.76 -6.45
N ILE A 59 1.08 17.54 -6.55
CA ILE A 59 -0.36 17.30 -6.78
C ILE A 59 -1.17 17.79 -5.57
N GLY A 60 -0.64 17.71 -4.36
CA GLY A 60 -1.30 18.17 -3.13
C GLY A 60 -1.66 17.05 -2.16
N PHE A 61 -1.16 15.84 -2.37
CA PHE A 61 -1.37 14.73 -1.43
C PHE A 61 -0.59 14.90 -0.12
N LYS A 62 -1.19 14.45 0.96
CA LYS A 62 -0.50 14.08 2.20
C LYS A 62 -0.09 12.62 2.11
N CYS A 63 1.13 12.29 2.48
CA CYS A 63 1.65 10.93 2.40
C CYS A 63 2.15 10.47 3.77
N CYS A 64 1.91 9.20 4.06
CA CYS A 64 2.43 8.53 5.25
C CYS A 64 2.89 7.11 4.89
N LEU A 65 4.07 6.72 5.38
CA LEU A 65 4.57 5.36 5.25
C LEU A 65 4.09 4.54 6.45
N ILE A 66 3.60 3.32 6.24
CA ILE A 66 3.39 2.37 7.34
C ILE A 66 4.05 1.03 7.05
N SER A 67 4.90 0.59 7.96
CA SER A 67 5.71 -0.62 7.81
C SER A 67 5.67 -1.48 9.07
N ASN A 68 5.68 -2.80 8.88
CA ASN A 68 5.89 -3.75 9.97
C ASN A 68 7.35 -3.83 10.44
N ASN A 69 8.25 -3.20 9.70
CA ASN A 69 9.67 -3.14 10.05
C ASN A 69 9.94 -2.18 11.23
N GLN A 70 11.15 -2.30 11.77
CA GLN A 70 11.62 -1.43 12.84
C GLN A 70 12.00 -0.04 12.31
N GLU A 71 12.08 0.93 13.22
CA GLU A 71 12.30 2.35 12.90
C GLU A 71 13.55 2.61 12.05
N PRO A 72 14.74 2.00 12.29
CA PRO A 72 15.94 2.26 11.47
C PRO A 72 15.71 1.97 9.99
N ARG A 73 14.97 0.91 9.65
CA ARG A 73 14.62 0.57 8.27
C ARG A 73 13.75 1.65 7.62
N VAL A 74 12.73 2.09 8.33
CA VAL A 74 11.80 3.10 7.83
C VAL A 74 12.48 4.46 7.68
N LYS A 75 13.29 4.85 8.66
CA LYS A 75 14.08 6.09 8.60
C LYS A 75 15.04 6.10 7.41
N MET A 76 15.78 5.02 7.19
CA MET A 76 16.70 4.90 6.06
C MET A 76 16.00 5.15 4.73
N PHE A 77 14.81 4.55 4.53
CA PHE A 77 14.03 4.79 3.32
C PHE A 77 13.52 6.23 3.25
N ASN A 78 13.04 6.78 4.37
CA ASN A 78 12.39 8.08 4.43
C ASN A 78 13.36 9.28 4.41
N GLU A 79 14.65 9.04 4.62
CA GLU A 79 15.65 10.12 4.70
C GLU A 79 15.61 11.07 3.50
N PRO A 80 15.64 10.62 2.23
CA PRO A 80 15.56 11.52 1.09
C PRO A 80 14.11 11.93 0.73
N ILE A 81 13.10 11.30 1.31
CA ILE A 81 11.68 11.51 0.95
C ILE A 81 11.00 12.51 1.87
N GLN A 82 11.28 12.43 3.18
CA GLN A 82 10.80 13.38 4.20
C GLN A 82 9.27 13.49 4.29
N VAL A 83 8.59 12.32 4.46
CA VAL A 83 7.15 12.24 4.76
C VAL A 83 6.92 11.67 6.16
N ASP A 84 5.70 11.72 6.66
CA ASP A 84 5.32 11.08 7.91
C ASP A 84 5.43 9.56 7.80
N TYR A 85 5.69 8.87 8.92
CA TYR A 85 5.79 7.43 8.94
C TYR A 85 5.37 6.79 10.26
N VAL A 86 4.96 5.54 10.19
CA VAL A 86 4.67 4.66 11.32
C VAL A 86 5.43 3.34 11.14
N TYR A 87 6.34 3.05 12.03
CA TYR A 87 7.06 1.77 12.11
C TYR A 87 6.39 0.82 13.08
N ASN A 88 6.80 -0.47 13.09
CA ASN A 88 6.18 -1.52 13.91
C ASN A 88 4.64 -1.47 13.83
N ALA A 89 4.13 -1.35 12.62
CA ALA A 89 2.70 -1.06 12.40
C ALA A 89 1.78 -2.22 12.75
N HIS A 90 2.33 -3.43 12.92
CA HIS A 90 1.57 -4.65 13.23
C HIS A 90 0.37 -4.85 12.29
N LYS A 91 0.58 -4.57 10.99
CA LYS A 91 -0.45 -4.84 9.97
C LYS A 91 -0.84 -6.33 10.01
N PRO A 92 -2.11 -6.70 9.97
CA PRO A 92 -3.28 -5.91 9.59
C PRO A 92 -4.06 -5.25 10.74
N SER A 93 -3.43 -4.91 11.87
CA SER A 93 -4.08 -4.15 12.94
C SER A 93 -4.52 -2.78 12.42
N THR A 94 -5.76 -2.36 12.71
CA THR A 94 -6.33 -1.10 12.21
C THR A 94 -5.75 0.14 12.89
N LYS A 95 -5.13 -0.02 14.06
CA LYS A 95 -4.64 1.09 14.89
C LYS A 95 -3.72 2.04 14.13
N ASN A 96 -2.74 1.49 13.41
CA ASN A 96 -1.73 2.31 12.75
C ASN A 96 -2.17 2.87 11.38
N TYR A 97 -3.19 2.28 10.74
CA TYR A 97 -3.86 2.91 9.61
C TYR A 97 -4.61 4.18 10.05
N ARG A 98 -5.32 4.12 11.17
CA ARG A 98 -6.01 5.27 11.75
C ARG A 98 -5.03 6.35 12.21
N LYS A 99 -3.92 5.95 12.84
CA LYS A 99 -2.85 6.87 13.22
C LYS A 99 -2.27 7.60 12.00
N ALA A 100 -2.04 6.91 10.90
CA ALA A 100 -1.56 7.53 9.66
C ALA A 100 -2.55 8.58 9.12
N MET A 101 -3.84 8.27 9.12
CA MET A 101 -4.88 9.25 8.72
C MET A 101 -4.92 10.45 9.66
N GLU A 102 -4.84 10.23 10.96
CA GLU A 102 -4.79 11.31 11.95
C GLU A 102 -3.59 12.25 11.71
N ILE A 103 -2.39 11.69 11.50
CA ILE A 103 -1.17 12.47 11.18
C ILE A 103 -1.36 13.29 9.90
N MET A 104 -1.96 12.71 8.87
CA MET A 104 -2.20 13.39 7.59
C MET A 104 -3.38 14.37 7.63
N GLY A 105 -4.23 14.32 8.66
CA GLY A 105 -5.47 15.11 8.71
C GLY A 105 -6.51 14.63 7.68
N THR A 106 -6.56 13.33 7.43
CA THR A 106 -7.47 12.67 6.47
C THR A 106 -8.34 11.64 7.20
N ASP A 107 -9.28 11.03 6.48
CA ASP A 107 -10.18 10.01 7.01
C ASP A 107 -10.37 8.84 6.01
N GLU A 108 -11.25 7.91 6.35
CA GLU A 108 -11.53 6.71 5.56
C GLU A 108 -12.12 7.04 4.18
N THR A 109 -12.79 8.19 4.03
CA THR A 109 -13.47 8.57 2.78
C THR A 109 -12.51 9.16 1.74
N ASN A 110 -11.37 9.70 2.17
CA ASN A 110 -10.41 10.40 1.31
C ASN A 110 -8.98 9.87 1.39
N SER A 111 -8.78 8.70 2.00
CA SER A 111 -7.47 8.03 2.07
C SER A 111 -7.42 6.76 1.23
N VAL A 112 -6.25 6.48 0.64
CA VAL A 112 -5.96 5.25 -0.10
C VAL A 112 -4.73 4.59 0.46
N PHE A 113 -4.79 3.27 0.66
CA PHE A 113 -3.64 2.45 1.01
C PHE A 113 -3.06 1.76 -0.23
N ILE A 114 -1.74 1.78 -0.38
CA ILE A 114 -1.02 1.12 -1.47
C ILE A 114 -0.01 0.14 -0.85
N GLY A 115 -0.10 -1.13 -1.22
CA GLY A 115 0.78 -2.18 -0.73
C GLY A 115 0.75 -3.43 -1.60
N ASP A 116 1.62 -4.39 -1.29
CA ASP A 116 1.84 -5.59 -2.10
C ASP A 116 1.32 -6.89 -1.48
N GLN A 117 0.85 -6.86 -0.22
CA GLN A 117 0.42 -8.04 0.52
C GLN A 117 -1.08 -8.03 0.81
N LEU A 118 -1.80 -9.10 0.39
CA LEU A 118 -3.25 -9.23 0.63
C LEU A 118 -3.59 -9.30 2.12
N PHE A 119 -2.87 -10.12 2.89
CA PHE A 119 -3.25 -10.44 4.28
C PHE A 119 -2.79 -9.41 5.31
N THR A 120 -1.89 -8.54 4.96
CA THR A 120 -1.45 -7.45 5.83
C THR A 120 -1.97 -6.11 5.33
N ASP A 121 -1.75 -5.78 4.06
CA ASP A 121 -2.02 -4.47 3.50
C ASP A 121 -3.49 -4.30 3.10
N VAL A 122 -3.99 -5.13 2.18
CA VAL A 122 -5.38 -5.03 1.72
C VAL A 122 -6.35 -5.33 2.84
N TRP A 123 -6.13 -6.40 3.59
CA TRP A 123 -7.02 -6.75 4.69
C TRP A 123 -7.03 -5.71 5.81
N GLY A 124 -5.87 -5.15 6.16
CA GLY A 124 -5.78 -4.08 7.14
C GLY A 124 -6.52 -2.82 6.69
N ALA A 125 -6.34 -2.41 5.44
CA ALA A 125 -7.05 -1.27 4.85
C ALA A 125 -8.58 -1.51 4.84
N LYS A 126 -9.03 -2.68 4.40
CA LYS A 126 -10.47 -3.02 4.41
C LYS A 126 -11.08 -3.05 5.81
N ARG A 127 -10.38 -3.59 6.80
CA ARG A 127 -10.83 -3.56 8.20
C ARG A 127 -10.92 -2.14 8.76
N THR A 128 -10.16 -1.22 8.21
CA THR A 128 -10.17 0.19 8.60
C THR A 128 -11.21 1.00 7.81
N GLY A 129 -11.74 0.45 6.71
CA GLY A 129 -12.69 1.15 5.84
C GLY A 129 -12.03 2.02 4.77
N ILE A 130 -10.72 1.86 4.54
CA ILE A 130 -9.94 2.67 3.59
C ILE A 130 -9.94 2.00 2.21
N SER A 131 -10.06 2.78 1.14
CA SER A 131 -9.78 2.32 -0.23
C SER A 131 -8.37 1.79 -0.35
N ASN A 132 -8.18 0.75 -1.17
CA ASN A 132 -6.88 0.10 -1.28
C ASN A 132 -6.52 -0.26 -2.73
N ILE A 133 -5.22 -0.24 -3.00
CA ILE A 133 -4.63 -0.65 -4.28
C ILE A 133 -3.55 -1.68 -3.98
N LEU A 134 -3.77 -2.89 -4.47
CA LEU A 134 -2.75 -3.94 -4.43
C LEU A 134 -1.80 -3.75 -5.62
N VAL A 135 -0.50 -3.84 -5.37
CA VAL A 135 0.53 -3.85 -6.41
C VAL A 135 1.24 -5.19 -6.45
N LYS A 136 1.82 -5.54 -7.59
CA LYS A 136 2.69 -6.72 -7.67
C LYS A 136 3.98 -6.45 -6.91
N PRO A 137 4.50 -7.43 -6.15
CA PRO A 137 5.80 -7.31 -5.49
C PRO A 137 6.91 -7.01 -6.50
N ILE A 138 7.81 -6.08 -6.15
CA ILE A 138 8.92 -5.67 -7.05
C ILE A 138 9.93 -6.79 -7.23
N HIS A 139 10.23 -7.54 -6.17
CA HIS A 139 11.21 -8.62 -6.21
C HIS A 139 10.68 -9.90 -5.55
N PRO A 140 10.89 -11.09 -6.16
CA PRO A 140 10.39 -12.36 -5.64
C PRO A 140 11.21 -12.92 -4.44
N LYS A 141 12.36 -12.35 -4.08
CA LYS A 141 13.15 -12.82 -2.93
C LYS A 141 12.51 -12.34 -1.63
N GLU A 142 11.79 -13.24 -1.00
CA GLU A 142 11.07 -13.00 0.24
C GLU A 142 11.45 -14.08 1.26
N GLU A 143 11.28 -13.77 2.56
CA GLU A 143 11.44 -14.77 3.62
C GLU A 143 10.43 -15.91 3.45
N ILE A 144 10.78 -17.12 3.92
CA ILE A 144 9.94 -18.34 3.77
C ILE A 144 8.50 -18.12 4.26
N GLN A 145 8.30 -17.38 5.34
CA GLN A 145 6.97 -17.06 5.86
C GLN A 145 6.15 -16.21 4.89
N ILE A 146 6.78 -15.31 4.17
CA ILE A 146 6.15 -14.47 3.14
C ILE A 146 5.84 -15.33 1.91
N VAL A 147 6.74 -16.23 1.53
CA VAL A 147 6.52 -17.17 0.41
C VAL A 147 5.28 -18.03 0.64
N LEU A 148 5.08 -18.56 1.85
CA LEU A 148 3.89 -19.34 2.18
C LEU A 148 2.61 -18.50 2.09
N LYS A 149 2.63 -17.26 2.60
CA LYS A 149 1.50 -16.33 2.45
C LYS A 149 1.19 -16.04 0.98
N ARG A 150 2.21 -15.88 0.12
CA ARG A 150 2.04 -15.67 -1.32
C ARG A 150 1.32 -16.83 -2.02
N TYR A 151 1.54 -18.06 -1.56
CA TYR A 151 0.80 -19.21 -2.07
C TYR A 151 -0.70 -19.10 -1.80
N LEU A 152 -1.08 -18.73 -0.59
CA LEU A 152 -2.48 -18.49 -0.21
C LEU A 152 -3.08 -17.29 -0.97
N GLU A 153 -2.31 -16.22 -1.14
CA GLU A 153 -2.70 -15.04 -1.93
C GLU A 153 -3.04 -15.38 -3.38
N LYS A 154 -2.27 -16.27 -4.03
CA LYS A 154 -2.57 -16.74 -5.40
C LYS A 154 -3.96 -17.36 -5.52
N ILE A 155 -4.39 -18.12 -4.51
CA ILE A 155 -5.71 -18.72 -4.48
C ILE A 155 -6.78 -17.62 -4.41
N VAL A 156 -6.62 -16.64 -3.55
CA VAL A 156 -7.55 -15.51 -3.41
C VAL A 156 -7.62 -14.69 -4.69
N LEU A 157 -6.47 -14.39 -5.30
CA LEU A 157 -6.41 -13.65 -6.57
C LEU A 157 -7.03 -14.41 -7.75
N TYR A 158 -6.94 -15.73 -7.77
CA TYR A 158 -7.65 -16.55 -8.76
C TYR A 158 -9.17 -16.34 -8.65
N PHE A 159 -9.74 -16.40 -7.45
CA PHE A 159 -11.17 -16.15 -7.25
C PHE A 159 -11.56 -14.68 -7.53
N TYR A 160 -10.69 -13.73 -7.19
CA TYR A 160 -10.88 -12.32 -7.55
C TYR A 160 -11.00 -12.12 -9.06
N ALA A 161 -10.10 -12.72 -9.84
CA ALA A 161 -10.13 -12.62 -11.29
C ALA A 161 -11.41 -13.25 -11.90
N ARG A 162 -11.91 -14.34 -11.31
CA ARG A 162 -13.18 -14.95 -11.75
C ARG A 162 -14.38 -14.07 -11.43
N SER A 163 -14.43 -13.44 -10.26
CA SER A 163 -15.53 -12.54 -9.88
C SER A 163 -15.66 -11.36 -10.83
N LYS A 164 -14.54 -10.76 -11.26
CA LYS A 164 -14.52 -9.65 -12.24
C LYS A 164 -15.01 -10.05 -13.63
N LYS A 165 -14.80 -11.32 -14.06
CA LYS A 165 -15.30 -11.82 -15.35
C LYS A 165 -16.81 -12.04 -15.36
N GLN A 166 -17.42 -12.36 -14.21
CA GLN A 166 -18.88 -12.55 -14.10
C GLN A 166 -19.67 -11.23 -14.12
N VAL A 167 -19.06 -10.12 -13.69
CA VAL A 167 -19.72 -8.80 -13.70
C VAL A 167 -19.74 -8.14 -15.09
N LYS A 168 -18.94 -8.66 -16.06
CA LYS A 168 -18.89 -8.16 -17.45
C LYS A 168 -19.82 -8.91 -18.43
N LYS A 169 -20.63 -9.82 -17.95
CA LYS A 169 -21.72 -10.46 -18.70
C LYS A 169 -23.06 -9.93 -18.23
#